data_f2d2a8de75155af4202a421c8b2a81e4
#
_entry.id   f2d2a8de75155af4202a421c8b2a81e4
#
_cell.length_a   1.000
_cell.length_b   1.000
_cell.length_c   1.000
_cell.angle_alpha   90.00
_cell.angle_beta   90.00
_cell.angle_gamma   90.00
#
_symmetry.space_group_name_H-M   'P 1'
#
loop_
_entity.id
_entity.type
_entity.pdbx_description
1 polymer ?
#
loop_
_entity_poly.entity_id
_entity_poly.type
_entity_poly.pdbx_seq_one_letter_code
_entity_poly.pdbx_strand_id
1 'polypeptide(L)'
;MAAASLWRAVTGASPTPSEYSNIEFWSTPERTGWLTKQGEYIKTWRRRWFVLKQGKLFWFKESNITRYSVPRGVVPVATCLTVKGAEDVLHKQFAFELSTREDTMYFIADSEKEKEDWINSIGRSIVQHSMSVTDNEIVDYDNDDSNMGK
;
A
#
# COMPACT_ATOMS: atom_id res chain seq x y z
N MET A 1 -3.61 15.96 -8.86
CA MET A 1 -4.05 15.69 -7.50
C MET A 1 -3.49 14.38 -7.03
N ALA A 2 -2.64 14.48 -6.04
CA ALA A 2 -1.95 13.30 -5.55
C ALA A 2 -2.91 12.26 -4.99
N ALA A 3 -3.95 12.71 -4.27
CA ALA A 3 -4.91 11.80 -3.70
C ALA A 3 -5.63 10.99 -4.77
N ALA A 4 -6.03 11.64 -5.85
CA ALA A 4 -6.70 10.95 -6.93
C ALA A 4 -5.79 9.91 -7.56
N SER A 5 -4.51 10.20 -7.61
CA SER A 5 -3.54 9.30 -8.20
C SER A 5 -3.42 7.99 -7.41
N LEU A 6 -3.33 8.10 -6.08
CA LEU A 6 -3.25 6.93 -5.23
C LEU A 6 -4.49 6.07 -5.29
N TRP A 7 -5.64 6.69 -5.44
CA TRP A 7 -6.92 5.99 -5.37
C TRP A 7 -7.50 5.67 -6.73
N ARG A 8 -6.74 5.87 -7.78
CA ARG A 8 -7.24 5.71 -9.14
C ARG A 8 -7.92 4.37 -9.37
N ALA A 9 -7.36 3.31 -8.84
CA ALA A 9 -7.92 1.97 -9.03
C ALA A 9 -9.24 1.79 -8.31
N VAL A 10 -9.51 2.60 -7.30
CA VAL A 10 -10.75 2.51 -6.53
C VAL A 10 -11.94 2.90 -7.38
N THR A 11 -11.73 3.73 -8.37
CA THR A 11 -12.82 4.18 -9.25
C THR A 11 -13.11 3.20 -10.39
N GLY A 12 -12.42 2.07 -10.41
CA GLY A 12 -12.64 1.06 -11.43
C GLY A 12 -11.55 0.95 -12.46
N ALA A 13 -10.66 1.92 -12.53
CA ALA A 13 -9.54 1.85 -13.46
C ALA A 13 -8.46 0.93 -12.90
N SER A 14 -7.86 0.13 -13.77
CA SER A 14 -6.74 -0.71 -13.36
C SER A 14 -5.45 0.08 -13.35
N PRO A 15 -4.49 -0.27 -12.49
CA PRO A 15 -3.18 0.35 -12.53
C PRO A 15 -2.51 0.11 -13.86
N THR A 16 -1.66 1.04 -14.28
CA THR A 16 -0.93 0.85 -15.51
C THR A 16 0.23 -0.11 -15.28
N PRO A 17 0.65 -0.86 -16.30
CA PRO A 17 1.78 -1.77 -16.13
C PRO A 17 3.05 -1.09 -15.64
N SER A 18 3.26 0.18 -15.94
CA SER A 18 4.45 0.88 -15.49
C SER A 18 4.50 1.01 -13.97
N GLU A 19 3.38 0.87 -13.28
CA GLU A 19 3.34 0.98 -11.83
C GLU A 19 3.82 -0.29 -11.13
N TYR A 20 3.89 -1.43 -11.83
CA TYR A 20 4.27 -2.67 -11.20
C TYR A 20 5.02 -3.64 -12.11
N SER A 21 5.45 -3.21 -13.29
CA SER A 21 5.97 -4.11 -14.31
C SER A 21 7.24 -4.86 -13.87
N ASN A 22 7.98 -4.33 -12.92
CA ASN A 22 9.21 -4.96 -12.46
C ASN A 22 9.00 -5.84 -11.24
N ILE A 23 7.76 -6.06 -10.84
CA ILE A 23 7.47 -6.76 -9.60
C ILE A 23 6.71 -8.04 -9.90
N GLU A 24 7.26 -9.16 -9.44
CA GLU A 24 6.61 -10.46 -9.58
C GLU A 24 5.71 -10.70 -8.39
N PHE A 25 4.58 -10.01 -8.36
CA PHE A 25 3.66 -10.07 -7.23
C PHE A 25 3.09 -11.46 -6.99
N TRP A 26 3.20 -12.35 -7.98
CA TRP A 26 2.71 -13.72 -7.88
C TRP A 26 3.73 -14.67 -7.25
N SER A 27 4.94 -14.22 -6.97
CA SER A 27 6.04 -15.07 -6.53
C SER A 27 6.56 -14.61 -5.16
N THR A 28 6.54 -15.51 -4.20
CA THR A 28 7.08 -15.32 -2.84
C THR A 28 6.80 -13.93 -2.27
N PRO A 29 5.52 -13.56 -2.11
CA PRO A 29 5.21 -12.28 -1.50
C PRO A 29 5.56 -12.24 -0.03
N GLU A 30 5.75 -11.03 0.51
CA GLU A 30 6.03 -10.88 1.92
C GLU A 30 4.81 -11.21 2.77
N ARG A 31 3.63 -10.86 2.28
CA ARG A 31 2.39 -11.24 2.96
C ARG A 31 1.23 -11.23 1.98
N THR A 32 0.30 -12.15 2.18
CA THR A 32 -0.96 -12.18 1.44
C THR A 32 -2.12 -12.43 2.41
N GLY A 33 -3.31 -12.04 2.00
CA GLY A 33 -4.49 -12.33 2.80
C GLY A 33 -5.69 -11.52 2.36
N TRP A 34 -6.85 -11.90 2.90
CA TRP A 34 -8.08 -11.16 2.66
C TRP A 34 -8.17 -9.99 3.62
N LEU A 35 -8.56 -8.84 3.09
CA LEU A 35 -8.90 -7.67 3.87
C LEU A 35 -10.14 -7.05 3.27
N THR A 36 -10.94 -6.40 4.13
CA THR A 36 -12.07 -5.62 3.67
C THR A 36 -11.62 -4.17 3.61
N LYS A 37 -11.77 -3.53 2.47
CA LYS A 37 -11.24 -2.21 2.20
C LYS A 37 -12.36 -1.24 1.93
N GLN A 38 -12.26 -0.03 2.50
CA GLN A 38 -13.22 1.03 2.21
C GLN A 38 -12.81 1.76 0.93
N GLY A 39 -13.79 2.03 0.07
CA GLY A 39 -13.54 2.80 -1.12
C GLY A 39 -13.35 4.28 -0.81
N GLU A 40 -12.67 4.97 -1.69
CA GLU A 40 -12.41 6.39 -1.50
C GLU A 40 -13.64 7.25 -1.80
N TYR A 41 -14.18 7.09 -2.98
CA TYR A 41 -15.29 7.93 -3.42
C TYR A 41 -16.63 7.38 -2.97
N ILE A 42 -16.80 6.09 -3.10
CA ILE A 42 -17.99 5.39 -2.63
C ILE A 42 -17.58 4.66 -1.36
N LYS A 43 -18.13 5.10 -0.23
CA LYS A 43 -17.70 4.59 1.07
C LYS A 43 -18.30 3.21 1.35
N THR A 44 -18.13 2.30 0.41
CA THR A 44 -18.55 0.91 0.58
C THR A 44 -17.34 0.07 0.96
N TRP A 45 -17.60 -1.02 1.68
CA TRP A 45 -16.56 -1.94 2.08
C TRP A 45 -16.55 -3.11 1.12
N ARG A 46 -15.35 -3.46 0.60
CA ARG A 46 -15.20 -4.55 -0.35
C ARG A 46 -14.11 -5.47 0.10
N ARG A 47 -14.38 -6.76 0.05
CA ARG A 47 -13.39 -7.77 0.41
C ARG A 47 -12.47 -7.99 -0.78
N ARG A 48 -11.15 -7.91 -0.54
CA ARG A 48 -10.16 -8.03 -1.60
C ARG A 48 -8.99 -8.85 -1.11
N TRP A 49 -8.30 -9.50 -2.04
CA TRP A 49 -7.09 -10.25 -1.75
C TRP A 49 -5.90 -9.31 -1.88
N PHE A 50 -5.14 -9.17 -0.80
CA PHE A 50 -4.01 -8.25 -0.77
C PHE A 50 -2.70 -9.00 -0.84
N VAL A 51 -1.72 -8.41 -1.56
CA VAL A 51 -0.37 -8.95 -1.73
C VAL A 51 0.60 -7.83 -1.45
N LEU A 52 1.51 -8.08 -0.51
CA LEU A 52 2.60 -7.13 -0.22
C LEU A 52 3.87 -7.70 -0.82
N LYS A 53 4.48 -6.96 -1.73
CA LYS A 53 5.67 -7.42 -2.43
C LYS A 53 6.54 -6.24 -2.84
N GLN A 54 7.80 -6.29 -2.42
CA GLN A 54 8.82 -5.31 -2.87
C GLN A 54 8.36 -3.86 -2.73
N GLY A 55 7.81 -3.53 -1.57
CA GLY A 55 7.41 -2.17 -1.29
C GLY A 55 6.13 -1.71 -1.94
N LYS A 56 5.34 -2.64 -2.47
CA LYS A 56 4.05 -2.31 -3.07
C LYS A 56 2.96 -3.17 -2.46
N LEU A 57 1.82 -2.55 -2.19
CA LEU A 57 0.65 -3.25 -1.69
C LEU A 57 -0.36 -3.31 -2.81
N PHE A 58 -0.61 -4.54 -3.29
CA PHE A 58 -1.53 -4.80 -4.39
C PHE A 58 -2.84 -5.35 -3.86
N TRP A 59 -3.94 -5.12 -4.58
CA TRP A 59 -5.17 -5.85 -4.25
C TRP A 59 -5.84 -6.37 -5.51
N PHE A 60 -6.52 -7.50 -5.33
CA PHE A 60 -7.14 -8.27 -6.41
C PHE A 60 -8.52 -8.70 -5.96
N LYS A 61 -9.36 -9.02 -6.92
CA LYS A 61 -10.68 -9.54 -6.63
C LYS A 61 -10.62 -11.01 -6.21
N GLU A 62 -9.68 -11.77 -6.78
CA GLU A 62 -9.56 -13.21 -6.56
C GLU A 62 -8.25 -13.53 -5.85
N SER A 63 -8.21 -14.67 -5.18
CA SER A 63 -7.01 -15.05 -4.42
C SER A 63 -6.04 -15.93 -5.21
N ASN A 64 -6.46 -16.48 -6.35
CA ASN A 64 -5.59 -17.34 -7.15
C ASN A 64 -4.73 -16.49 -8.09
N ILE A 65 -3.66 -15.94 -7.55
CA ILE A 65 -2.83 -14.96 -8.25
C ILE A 65 -1.80 -15.67 -9.12
N THR A 66 -1.72 -15.26 -10.37
CA THR A 66 -0.70 -15.74 -11.32
C THR A 66 -0.05 -14.54 -11.97
N ARG A 67 0.95 -14.81 -12.83
CA ARG A 67 1.61 -13.74 -13.58
C ARG A 67 0.66 -12.98 -14.48
N TYR A 68 -0.48 -13.59 -14.82
CA TYR A 68 -1.45 -12.98 -15.71
C TYR A 68 -2.55 -12.23 -14.96
N SER A 69 -2.54 -12.28 -13.63
CA SER A 69 -3.52 -11.56 -12.85
C SER A 69 -3.32 -10.05 -12.99
N VAL A 70 -4.42 -9.32 -13.03
CA VAL A 70 -4.37 -7.86 -13.16
C VAL A 70 -4.83 -7.25 -11.84
N PRO A 71 -3.95 -6.51 -11.15
CA PRO A 71 -4.34 -5.89 -9.89
C PRO A 71 -5.48 -4.90 -10.08
N ARG A 72 -6.36 -4.85 -9.08
CA ARG A 72 -7.39 -3.81 -9.02
C ARG A 72 -6.82 -2.51 -8.49
N GLY A 73 -5.70 -2.58 -7.80
CA GLY A 73 -5.03 -1.40 -7.32
C GLY A 73 -3.67 -1.72 -6.78
N VAL A 74 -2.87 -0.68 -6.63
CA VAL A 74 -1.53 -0.78 -6.06
C VAL A 74 -1.19 0.55 -5.40
N VAL A 75 -0.55 0.47 -4.22
CA VAL A 75 -0.03 1.65 -3.57
C VAL A 75 1.42 1.40 -3.15
N PRO A 76 2.33 2.32 -3.48
CA PRO A 76 3.72 2.18 -3.04
C PRO A 76 3.82 2.50 -1.56
N VAL A 77 4.34 1.58 -0.76
CA VAL A 77 4.46 1.84 0.68
C VAL A 77 5.47 2.93 0.99
N ALA A 78 6.40 3.21 0.07
CA ALA A 78 7.36 4.30 0.28
C ALA A 78 6.66 5.67 0.39
N THR A 79 5.46 5.80 -0.15
CA THR A 79 4.69 7.05 -0.03
C THR A 79 3.87 7.11 1.24
N CYS A 80 3.86 6.04 2.02
CA CYS A 80 3.03 5.97 3.22
C CYS A 80 3.82 6.44 4.44
N LEU A 81 3.13 7.08 5.36
CA LEU A 81 3.74 7.62 6.57
C LEU A 81 3.57 6.68 7.75
N THR A 82 2.38 6.16 7.95
CA THR A 82 2.10 5.31 9.12
C THR A 82 1.12 4.21 8.77
N VAL A 83 1.20 3.14 9.55
CA VAL A 83 0.17 2.10 9.59
C VAL A 83 -0.11 1.80 11.05
N LYS A 84 -1.38 1.80 11.44
CA LYS A 84 -1.75 1.61 12.85
C LYS A 84 -3.21 1.18 12.96
N GLY A 85 -3.59 0.71 14.15
CA GLY A 85 -4.97 0.36 14.43
C GLY A 85 -5.89 1.54 14.26
N ALA A 86 -7.14 1.29 13.86
CA ALA A 86 -8.12 2.33 13.63
C ALA A 86 -9.47 1.96 14.25
N GLU A 87 -9.48 1.08 15.24
CA GLU A 87 -10.72 0.64 15.87
C GLU A 87 -11.43 1.78 16.57
N ASP A 88 -10.67 2.69 17.16
CA ASP A 88 -11.28 3.84 17.84
C ASP A 88 -11.91 4.81 16.85
N VAL A 89 -11.32 4.95 15.68
CA VAL A 89 -11.80 5.89 14.68
C VAL A 89 -13.05 5.36 13.99
N LEU A 90 -13.03 4.08 13.62
CA LEU A 90 -14.09 3.48 12.82
C LEU A 90 -15.15 2.77 13.65
N HIS A 91 -14.85 2.50 14.91
CA HIS A 91 -15.74 1.71 15.79
C HIS A 91 -16.01 0.33 15.19
N LYS A 92 -14.96 -0.28 14.60
CA LYS A 92 -15.04 -1.61 14.03
C LYS A 92 -13.85 -2.43 14.51
N GLN A 93 -14.12 -3.67 14.90
CA GLN A 93 -13.06 -4.58 15.33
C GLN A 93 -12.13 -4.88 14.18
N PHE A 94 -10.87 -5.07 14.51
CA PHE A 94 -9.81 -5.50 13.58
C PHE A 94 -9.55 -4.48 12.48
N ALA A 95 -9.92 -3.22 12.72
CA ALA A 95 -9.69 -2.15 11.75
C ALA A 95 -8.30 -1.57 11.91
N PHE A 96 -7.68 -1.22 10.78
CA PHE A 96 -6.43 -0.49 10.79
C PHE A 96 -6.38 0.47 9.62
N GLU A 97 -5.43 1.39 9.66
CA GLU A 97 -5.31 2.42 8.64
C GLU A 97 -3.90 2.48 8.11
N LEU A 98 -3.79 2.93 6.88
CA LEU A 98 -2.53 3.19 6.20
C LEU A 98 -2.62 4.61 5.66
N SER A 99 -1.76 5.51 6.14
CA SER A 99 -1.89 6.93 5.76
C SER A 99 -0.69 7.44 4.99
N THR A 100 -0.99 8.32 4.05
CA THR A 100 -0.03 9.12 3.33
C THR A 100 -0.18 10.56 3.78
N ARG A 101 0.50 11.47 3.11
CA ARG A 101 0.38 12.89 3.43
C ARG A 101 -1.01 13.43 3.15
N GLU A 102 -1.66 12.88 2.12
CA GLU A 102 -2.95 13.42 1.67
C GLU A 102 -4.14 12.58 2.07
N ASP A 103 -3.94 11.28 2.24
CA ASP A 103 -5.05 10.35 2.37
C ASP A 103 -4.83 9.30 3.42
N THR A 104 -5.93 8.69 3.84
CA THR A 104 -5.90 7.55 4.73
C THR A 104 -6.75 6.43 4.12
N MET A 105 -6.16 5.26 4.01
CA MET A 105 -6.87 4.06 3.59
C MET A 105 -7.24 3.25 4.82
N TYR A 106 -8.45 2.70 4.83
CA TYR A 106 -8.95 1.93 5.96
C TYR A 106 -9.22 0.48 5.55
N PHE A 107 -8.86 -0.41 6.45
CA PHE A 107 -8.99 -1.85 6.23
C PHE A 107 -9.56 -2.52 7.47
N ILE A 108 -10.25 -3.64 7.25
CA ILE A 108 -10.72 -4.49 8.34
C ILE A 108 -10.19 -5.90 8.06
N ALA A 109 -9.44 -6.42 9.02
CA ALA A 109 -8.92 -7.79 8.93
C ALA A 109 -9.95 -8.77 9.46
N ASP A 110 -9.69 -10.05 9.26
CA ASP A 110 -10.62 -11.10 9.71
C ASP A 110 -10.44 -11.46 11.18
N SER A 111 -9.33 -11.07 11.78
CA SER A 111 -9.05 -11.38 13.19
C SER A 111 -8.03 -10.39 13.73
N GLU A 112 -7.88 -10.40 15.06
CA GLU A 112 -6.86 -9.56 15.70
C GLU A 112 -5.46 -9.96 15.23
N LYS A 113 -5.22 -11.26 15.12
CA LYS A 113 -3.91 -11.72 14.66
C LYS A 113 -3.62 -11.26 13.24
N GLU A 114 -4.59 -11.38 12.35
CA GLU A 114 -4.41 -10.91 10.97
C GLU A 114 -4.15 -9.42 10.93
N LYS A 115 -4.87 -8.65 11.73
CA LYS A 115 -4.66 -7.21 11.79
C LYS A 115 -3.23 -6.89 12.22
N GLU A 116 -2.77 -7.50 13.29
CA GLU A 116 -1.43 -7.23 13.81
C GLU A 116 -0.36 -7.67 12.83
N ASP A 117 -0.55 -8.81 12.19
CA ASP A 117 0.41 -9.29 11.21
C ASP A 117 0.51 -8.35 10.02
N TRP A 118 -0.62 -7.81 9.55
CA TRP A 118 -0.60 -6.85 8.45
C TRP A 118 0.08 -5.55 8.86
N ILE A 119 -0.24 -5.02 10.04
CA ILE A 119 0.38 -3.80 10.54
C ILE A 119 1.90 -3.98 10.61
N ASN A 120 2.34 -5.10 11.15
CA ASN A 120 3.77 -5.36 11.29
C ASN A 120 4.45 -5.50 9.93
N SER A 121 3.84 -6.22 9.01
CA SER A 121 4.43 -6.42 7.68
C SER A 121 4.52 -5.13 6.89
N ILE A 122 3.46 -4.35 6.91
CA ILE A 122 3.45 -3.07 6.20
C ILE A 122 4.41 -2.10 6.87
N GLY A 123 4.44 -2.08 8.20
CA GLY A 123 5.35 -1.21 8.93
C GLY A 123 6.81 -1.48 8.59
N ARG A 124 7.19 -2.75 8.54
CA ARG A 124 8.56 -3.12 8.14
C ARG A 124 8.86 -2.65 6.72
N SER A 125 7.89 -2.80 5.83
CA SER A 125 8.06 -2.41 4.45
C SER A 125 8.22 -0.89 4.31
N ILE A 126 7.45 -0.13 5.08
CA ILE A 126 7.57 1.33 5.08
C ILE A 126 8.98 1.74 5.50
N VAL A 127 9.47 1.20 6.60
CA VAL A 127 10.79 1.55 7.11
C VAL A 127 11.87 1.20 6.08
N GLN A 128 11.79 0.01 5.52
CA GLN A 128 12.79 -0.46 4.57
C GLN A 128 12.86 0.42 3.32
N HIS A 129 11.73 0.77 2.77
CA HIS A 129 11.70 1.49 1.50
C HIS A 129 11.83 3.00 1.69
N SER A 130 11.38 3.53 2.81
CA SER A 130 11.60 4.95 3.11
C SER A 130 13.07 5.25 3.31
N MET A 131 13.78 4.37 3.97
CA MET A 131 15.21 4.57 4.17
C MET A 131 15.96 4.56 2.84
N SER A 132 15.58 3.67 1.95
CA SER A 132 16.21 3.61 0.63
C SER A 132 15.99 4.90 -0.15
N VAL A 133 14.76 5.41 -0.12
CA VAL A 133 14.43 6.64 -0.82
C VAL A 133 15.20 7.81 -0.23
N THR A 134 15.27 7.88 1.10
CA THR A 134 15.98 8.96 1.78
C THR A 134 17.45 8.97 1.42
N ASP A 135 18.07 7.80 1.41
CA ASP A 135 19.48 7.72 1.05
C ASP A 135 19.72 8.23 -0.36
N ASN A 136 18.88 7.84 -1.29
CA ASN A 136 19.00 8.27 -2.67
C ASN A 136 18.81 9.78 -2.80
N GLU A 137 17.85 10.32 -2.08
CA GLU A 137 17.60 11.76 -2.11
C GLU A 137 18.79 12.55 -1.62
N ILE A 138 19.39 12.10 -0.54
CA ILE A 138 20.53 12.82 0.02
C ILE A 138 21.65 12.88 -1.00
N VAL A 139 21.90 11.79 -1.69
CA VAL A 139 22.95 11.76 -2.71
C VAL A 139 22.62 12.68 -3.86
N ASP A 140 21.38 12.67 -4.32
CA ASP A 140 20.98 13.40 -5.52
C ASP A 140 20.94 14.90 -5.31
N TYR A 141 20.45 15.31 -4.16
CA TYR A 141 20.23 16.74 -3.96
C TYR A 141 21.48 17.52 -3.78
N ASP A 142 22.46 16.87 -3.35
CA ASP A 142 23.67 17.56 -3.13
C ASP A 142 24.43 17.82 -4.34
N ASN A 143 24.10 17.90 -4.99
CA ASN A 143 24.31 18.16 -5.93
C ASN A 143 23.90 18.87 -6.63
N ASP A 144 23.49 19.21 -5.95
CA ASP A 144 22.88 19.70 -6.23
C ASP A 144 22.83 20.28 -6.13
N ASP A 145 23.02 20.61 -5.79
CA ASP A 145 22.67 21.05 -5.44
C ASP A 145 23.12 21.30 -5.25
N SER A 146 23.63 21.42 -5.21
CA SER A 146 23.56 21.32 -4.82
C SER A 146 23.87 21.34 -4.57
N ASN A 147 24.45 21.69 -4.68
CA ASN A 147 24.28 21.36 -4.30
C ASN A 147 24.24 21.34 -3.89
N MET A 148 24.43 21.53 -3.77
CA MET A 148 24.08 21.30 -3.27
C MET A 148 24.44 21.09 -2.95
N GLY A 149 24.93 21.29 -3.05
CA GLY A 149 24.82 20.94 -2.77
C GLY A 149 25.31 20.78 -2.75
N LYS A 150 25.87 21.07 -2.75
CA LYS A 150 25.92 20.77 -2.63
C LYS A 150 26.11 20.65 -2.60
#